data_947bb2b621e81a2a5baee58d92a24f1f
#
_entry.id   947bb2b621e81a2a5baee58d92a24f1f
#
_cell.length_a   1.000
_cell.length_b   1.000
_cell.length_c   1.000
_cell.angle_alpha   90.00
_cell.angle_beta   90.00
_cell.angle_gamma   90.00
#
_symmetry.space_group_name_H-M   'P 1'
#
loop_
_entity.id
_entity.type
_entity.pdbx_description
1 polymer ?
#
loop_
_entity_poly.entity_id
_entity_poly.type
_entity_poly.pdbx_seq_one_letter_code
_entity_poly.pdbx_strand_id
1 'polypeptide(L)'
;CIELAARLFGQDHRMAAIYKPISKKPLFDRVMRSARERNLGAAVARNDIRGMLRQLKSCTPLWYAGDQHMSGTETVFAPFFGVPTSTTNSLPRLTQLGKARVLPIFYRVASNGEGYLIMIGPPLEDYPSGDLVQDVTRMNEVIESAVRECPTQYFWVHRRFKSLADGQEPYRDTG
;
A
#
# COMPACT_ATOMS: atom_id res chain seq x y z
N CYS A 1 -9.53 9.37 -3.01
CA CYS A 1 -8.30 10.02 -2.51
C CYS A 1 -7.85 9.35 -1.20
N ILE A 2 -6.64 8.79 -1.19
CA ILE A 2 -6.10 8.03 -0.05
C ILE A 2 -6.02 8.88 1.24
N GLU A 3 -5.68 10.15 1.14
CA GLU A 3 -5.58 11.05 2.29
C GLU A 3 -6.95 11.33 2.92
N LEU A 4 -8.01 11.34 2.12
CA LEU A 4 -9.37 11.50 2.63
C LEU A 4 -9.85 10.23 3.35
N ALA A 5 -9.61 9.07 2.75
CA ALA A 5 -9.88 7.79 3.40
C ALA A 5 -9.13 7.66 4.73
N ALA A 6 -7.85 8.09 4.76
CA ALA A 6 -7.04 8.16 5.96
C ALA A 6 -7.69 9.03 7.05
N ARG A 7 -8.19 10.20 6.66
CA ARG A 7 -8.84 11.12 7.60
C ARG A 7 -10.14 10.55 8.16
N LEU A 8 -10.95 9.94 7.31
CA LEU A 8 -12.24 9.37 7.73
C LEU A 8 -12.03 8.17 8.66
N PHE A 9 -11.13 7.26 8.29
CA PHE A 9 -10.82 6.10 9.11
C PHE A 9 -10.13 6.46 10.43
N GLY A 10 -9.23 7.44 10.39
CA GLY A 10 -8.45 7.88 11.54
C GLY A 10 -9.26 8.61 12.63
N GLN A 11 -10.50 9.00 12.35
CA GLN A 11 -11.37 9.60 13.38
C GLN A 11 -11.69 8.60 14.48
N ASP A 12 -11.89 7.33 14.11
CA ASP A 12 -12.29 6.28 15.05
C ASP A 12 -11.15 5.30 15.36
N HIS A 13 -10.10 5.25 14.52
CA HIS A 13 -9.04 4.27 14.60
C HIS A 13 -7.65 4.89 14.46
N ARG A 14 -6.86 4.82 15.51
CA ARG A 14 -5.45 5.25 15.45
C ARG A 14 -4.61 4.21 14.72
N MET A 15 -3.76 4.70 13.80
CA MET A 15 -2.83 3.88 13.04
C MET A 15 -1.57 4.68 12.69
N ALA A 16 -0.55 4.02 12.17
CA ALA A 16 0.64 4.66 11.65
C ALA A 16 0.68 4.55 10.12
N ALA A 17 0.74 5.69 9.42
CA ALA A 17 0.88 5.71 7.98
C ALA A 17 2.34 5.49 7.57
N ILE A 18 2.59 4.53 6.70
CA ILE A 18 3.89 4.39 6.04
C ILE A 18 3.95 5.37 4.87
N TYR A 19 5.03 6.17 4.79
CA TYR A 19 5.16 7.16 3.73
C TYR A 19 6.58 7.25 3.19
N LYS A 20 6.69 7.74 1.95
CA LYS A 20 7.98 8.07 1.33
C LYS A 20 8.35 9.51 1.68
N PRO A 21 9.44 9.78 2.42
CA PRO A 21 9.91 11.13 2.69
C PRO A 21 10.27 11.89 1.40
N ILE A 22 9.93 13.17 1.35
CA ILE A 22 10.18 14.04 0.20
C ILE A 22 11.41 14.90 0.47
N SER A 23 12.60 14.30 0.40
CA SER A 23 13.87 14.94 0.77
C SER A 23 14.17 16.25 0.03
N LYS A 24 13.74 16.38 -1.23
CA LYS A 24 13.95 17.60 -2.03
C LYS A 24 13.03 18.78 -1.67
N LYS A 25 12.00 18.56 -0.85
CA LYS A 25 11.02 19.58 -0.45
C LYS A 25 10.69 19.45 1.04
N PRO A 26 11.60 19.83 1.94
CA PRO A 26 11.47 19.54 3.38
C PRO A 26 10.24 20.19 4.03
N LEU A 27 9.85 21.39 3.58
CA LEU A 27 8.64 22.04 4.09
C LEU A 27 7.38 21.24 3.72
N PHE A 28 7.30 20.78 2.48
CA PHE A 28 6.16 19.98 2.00
C PHE A 28 6.13 18.63 2.72
N ASP A 29 7.28 17.98 2.90
CA ASP A 29 7.39 16.73 3.68
C ASP A 29 6.88 16.92 5.11
N ARG A 30 7.27 18.01 5.77
CA ARG A 30 6.81 18.34 7.12
C ARG A 30 5.30 18.52 7.19
N VAL A 31 4.71 19.25 6.23
CA VAL A 31 3.25 19.47 6.17
C VAL A 31 2.50 18.12 5.98
N MET A 32 2.95 17.31 5.03
CA MET A 32 2.35 16.00 4.75
C MET A 32 2.46 15.06 5.95
N ARG A 33 3.63 15.01 6.57
CA ARG A 33 3.86 14.22 7.78
C ARG A 33 2.95 14.66 8.92
N SER A 34 2.92 15.95 9.22
CA SER A 34 2.08 16.51 10.29
C SER A 34 0.58 16.27 10.05
N ALA A 35 0.14 16.32 8.78
CA ALA A 35 -1.24 16.01 8.42
C ALA A 35 -1.57 14.54 8.73
N ARG A 36 -0.69 13.60 8.38
CA ARG A 36 -0.87 12.17 8.67
C ARG A 36 -0.81 11.87 10.16
N GLU A 37 0.12 12.48 10.89
CA GLU A 37 0.21 12.34 12.34
C GLU A 37 -1.07 12.83 13.04
N ARG A 38 -1.65 13.95 12.60
CA ARG A 38 -2.93 14.46 13.13
C ARG A 38 -4.11 13.57 12.79
N ASN A 39 -4.18 13.07 11.56
CA ASN A 39 -5.34 12.32 11.08
C ASN A 39 -5.31 10.85 11.52
N LEU A 40 -4.13 10.24 11.66
CA LEU A 40 -4.00 8.81 11.92
C LEU A 40 -3.33 8.51 13.27
N GLY A 41 -2.54 9.42 13.80
CA GLY A 41 -1.82 9.26 15.06
C GLY A 41 -0.31 9.16 14.90
N ALA A 42 0.20 8.55 13.84
CA ALA A 42 1.63 8.48 13.55
C ALA A 42 1.92 8.43 12.04
N ALA A 43 3.13 8.84 11.67
CA ALA A 43 3.68 8.68 10.33
C ALA A 43 5.09 8.06 10.42
N VAL A 44 5.34 6.98 9.70
CA VAL A 44 6.62 6.26 9.72
C VAL A 44 7.21 6.26 8.31
N ALA A 45 8.46 6.66 8.19
CA ALA A 45 9.15 6.63 6.90
C ALA A 45 9.32 5.19 6.41
N ARG A 46 9.13 4.96 5.11
CA ARG A 46 9.17 3.60 4.51
C ARG A 46 10.50 2.86 4.69
N ASN A 47 11.57 3.57 4.97
CA ASN A 47 12.90 3.02 5.26
C ASN A 47 13.18 2.85 6.77
N ASP A 48 12.28 3.27 7.65
CA ASP A 48 12.38 3.08 9.10
C ASP A 48 11.67 1.78 9.56
N ILE A 49 12.27 0.65 9.20
CA ILE A 49 11.75 -0.68 9.60
C ILE A 49 11.64 -0.80 11.13
N ARG A 50 12.61 -0.25 11.87
CA ARG A 50 12.57 -0.29 13.35
C ARG A 50 11.37 0.50 13.89
N GLY A 51 11.06 1.65 13.29
CA GLY A 51 9.89 2.44 13.63
C GLY A 51 8.60 1.67 13.35
N MET A 52 8.48 1.01 12.19
CA MET A 52 7.33 0.17 11.86
C MET A 52 7.14 -0.96 12.88
N LEU A 53 8.21 -1.69 13.20
CA LEU A 53 8.15 -2.78 14.18
C LEU A 53 7.80 -2.30 15.60
N ARG A 54 8.22 -1.09 15.98
CA ARG A 54 7.78 -0.49 17.26
C ARG A 54 6.28 -0.23 17.27
N GLN A 55 5.71 0.30 16.18
CA GLN A 55 4.26 0.50 16.07
C GLN A 55 3.52 -0.83 16.20
N LEU A 56 3.93 -1.86 15.47
CA LEU A 56 3.30 -3.19 15.57
C LEU A 56 3.39 -3.78 16.98
N LYS A 57 4.53 -3.66 17.65
CA LYS A 57 4.70 -4.10 19.05
C LYS A 57 3.79 -3.36 20.03
N SER A 58 3.44 -2.11 19.72
CA SER A 58 2.48 -1.31 20.50
C SER A 58 1.02 -1.54 20.09
N CYS A 59 0.75 -2.61 19.33
CA CYS A 59 -0.57 -2.91 18.77
C CYS A 59 -1.16 -1.76 17.93
N THR A 60 -0.30 -0.92 17.34
CA THR A 60 -0.73 0.14 16.43
C THR A 60 -0.73 -0.41 15.00
N PRO A 61 -1.89 -0.43 14.32
CA PRO A 61 -1.95 -0.86 12.92
C PRO A 61 -1.09 0.00 12.02
N LEU A 62 -0.48 -0.61 11.00
CA LEU A 62 0.26 0.12 9.98
C LEU A 62 -0.58 0.22 8.71
N TRP A 63 -0.75 1.44 8.20
CA TRP A 63 -1.33 1.63 6.88
C TRP A 63 -0.25 1.50 5.81
N TYR A 64 -0.39 0.44 5.02
CA TYR A 64 0.54 0.07 3.96
C TYR A 64 -0.14 0.12 2.60
N ALA A 65 0.42 0.87 1.64
CA ALA A 65 -0.02 0.89 0.24
C ALA A 65 0.87 -0.02 -0.59
N GLY A 66 0.34 -1.16 -1.02
CA GLY A 66 1.07 -2.22 -1.74
C GLY A 66 0.92 -2.17 -3.26
N ASP A 67 0.09 -1.28 -3.79
CA ASP A 67 -0.31 -1.22 -5.20
C ASP A 67 0.65 -0.43 -6.10
N GLN A 68 1.70 0.16 -5.55
CA GLN A 68 2.61 1.01 -6.31
C GLN A 68 3.76 0.23 -6.94
N HIS A 69 4.17 0.68 -8.14
CA HIS A 69 5.41 0.20 -8.74
C HIS A 69 6.61 0.53 -7.86
N MET A 70 7.46 -0.45 -7.67
CA MET A 70 8.74 -0.28 -6.98
C MET A 70 9.87 -0.80 -7.87
N SER A 71 11.05 -0.21 -7.72
CA SER A 71 12.29 -0.66 -8.37
C SER A 71 13.36 -0.88 -7.31
N GLY A 72 14.30 -1.77 -7.60
CA GLY A 72 15.43 -2.07 -6.73
C GLY A 72 15.41 -3.51 -6.20
N THR A 73 16.26 -3.79 -5.22
CA THR A 73 16.51 -5.15 -4.72
C THR A 73 15.39 -5.71 -3.82
N GLU A 74 14.48 -4.87 -3.37
CA GLU A 74 13.34 -5.27 -2.51
C GLU A 74 12.06 -5.45 -3.33
N THR A 75 12.19 -6.07 -4.51
CA THR A 75 11.07 -6.37 -5.39
C THR A 75 11.15 -7.79 -5.91
N VAL A 76 10.01 -8.31 -6.31
CA VAL A 76 9.87 -9.54 -7.09
C VAL A 76 8.97 -9.26 -8.29
N PHE A 77 9.12 -10.04 -9.34
CA PHE A 77 8.14 -10.03 -10.43
C PHE A 77 6.99 -10.97 -10.06
N ALA A 78 5.81 -10.37 -9.91
CA ALA A 78 4.59 -11.09 -9.60
C ALA A 78 3.47 -10.63 -10.54
N PRO A 79 2.52 -11.50 -10.88
CA PRO A 79 1.39 -11.14 -11.73
C PRO A 79 0.58 -9.98 -11.10
N PHE A 80 0.19 -9.03 -11.94
CA PHE A 80 -0.83 -8.04 -11.67
C PHE A 80 -1.69 -7.89 -12.93
N PHE A 81 -2.95 -8.27 -12.85
CA PHE A 81 -3.83 -8.48 -14.02
C PHE A 81 -3.20 -9.41 -15.08
N GLY A 82 -2.56 -10.48 -14.63
CA GLY A 82 -1.89 -11.47 -15.49
C GLY A 82 -0.53 -11.03 -16.04
N VAL A 83 -0.09 -9.79 -15.80
CA VAL A 83 1.18 -9.26 -16.29
C VAL A 83 2.24 -9.32 -15.18
N PRO A 84 3.33 -10.10 -15.32
CA PRO A 84 4.43 -10.14 -14.36
C PRO A 84 5.12 -8.78 -14.28
N THR A 85 4.91 -8.06 -13.19
CA THR A 85 5.40 -6.69 -12.99
C THR A 85 6.13 -6.54 -11.66
N SER A 86 7.09 -5.61 -11.62
CA SER A 86 7.91 -5.37 -10.44
C SER A 86 7.05 -4.89 -9.26
N THR A 87 7.04 -5.67 -8.20
CA THR A 87 6.22 -5.45 -6.99
C THR A 87 7.09 -5.57 -5.74
N THR A 88 6.85 -4.70 -4.77
CA THR A 88 7.57 -4.72 -3.50
C THR A 88 7.32 -6.01 -2.73
N ASN A 89 8.38 -6.57 -2.11
CA ASN A 89 8.31 -7.72 -1.22
C ASN A 89 8.36 -7.32 0.26
N SER A 90 8.20 -6.04 0.56
CA SER A 90 8.34 -5.54 1.93
C SER A 90 7.17 -5.92 2.84
N LEU A 91 5.95 -6.10 2.31
CA LEU A 91 4.80 -6.50 3.12
C LEU A 91 4.99 -7.89 3.75
N PRO A 92 5.29 -8.98 3.01
CA PRO A 92 5.54 -10.28 3.61
C PRO A 92 6.63 -10.25 4.68
N ARG A 93 7.75 -9.56 4.40
CA ARG A 93 8.86 -9.43 5.35
C ARG A 93 8.46 -8.68 6.62
N LEU A 94 7.74 -7.56 6.47
CA LEU A 94 7.28 -6.78 7.62
C LEU A 94 6.29 -7.57 8.47
N THR A 95 5.39 -8.30 7.83
CA THR A 95 4.40 -9.17 8.47
C THR A 95 5.07 -10.28 9.28
N GLN A 96 6.07 -10.94 8.70
CA GLN A 96 6.85 -11.98 9.38
C GLN A 96 7.62 -11.42 10.59
N LEU A 97 8.37 -10.33 10.41
CA LEU A 97 9.16 -9.70 11.48
C LEU A 97 8.29 -9.13 12.60
N GLY A 98 7.16 -8.55 12.23
CA GLY A 98 6.21 -7.94 13.16
C GLY A 98 5.22 -8.93 13.78
N LYS A 99 5.17 -10.18 13.31
CA LYS A 99 4.14 -11.19 13.66
C LYS A 99 2.74 -10.59 13.53
N ALA A 100 2.53 -9.81 12.47
CA ALA A 100 1.31 -9.05 12.25
C ALA A 100 0.36 -9.80 11.30
N ARG A 101 -0.92 -9.50 11.39
CA ARG A 101 -1.94 -9.95 10.42
C ARG A 101 -2.16 -8.87 9.38
N VAL A 102 -2.44 -9.26 8.14
CA VAL A 102 -2.75 -8.35 7.04
C VAL A 102 -4.26 -8.30 6.83
N LEU A 103 -4.84 -7.11 6.95
CA LEU A 103 -6.24 -6.87 6.63
C LEU A 103 -6.31 -6.00 5.37
N PRO A 104 -6.95 -6.46 4.29
CA PRO A 104 -7.22 -5.62 3.14
C PRO A 104 -8.19 -4.50 3.49
N ILE A 105 -7.85 -3.27 3.11
CA ILE A 105 -8.72 -2.11 3.28
C ILE A 105 -8.82 -1.38 1.94
N PHE A 106 -10.05 -1.19 1.47
CA PHE A 106 -10.35 -0.45 0.26
C PHE A 106 -11.35 0.65 0.55
N TYR A 107 -11.33 1.68 -0.26
CA TYR A 107 -12.30 2.77 -0.16
C TYR A 107 -12.78 3.15 -1.56
N ARG A 108 -14.02 3.56 -1.65
CA ARG A 108 -14.60 4.11 -2.87
C ARG A 108 -15.64 5.19 -2.57
N VAL A 109 -15.91 6.03 -3.53
CA VAL A 109 -17.08 6.91 -3.48
C VAL A 109 -18.32 6.05 -3.57
N ALA A 110 -19.33 6.33 -2.78
CA ALA A 110 -20.61 5.62 -2.85
C ALA A 110 -21.27 5.82 -4.23
N SER A 111 -21.99 4.80 -4.71
CA SER A 111 -22.57 4.80 -6.05
C SER A 111 -23.60 5.90 -6.28
N ASN A 112 -24.25 6.38 -5.22
CA ASN A 112 -25.15 7.53 -5.24
C ASN A 112 -24.42 8.88 -5.22
N GLY A 113 -23.07 8.89 -5.15
CA GLY A 113 -22.27 10.11 -5.00
C GLY A 113 -22.26 10.72 -3.60
N GLU A 114 -23.00 10.13 -2.65
CA GLU A 114 -23.13 10.64 -1.28
C GLU A 114 -22.18 9.91 -0.33
N GLY A 115 -20.99 10.46 -0.16
CA GLY A 115 -20.03 9.96 0.82
C GLY A 115 -19.08 8.88 0.29
N TYR A 116 -18.46 8.17 1.22
CA TYR A 116 -17.41 7.19 0.95
C TYR A 116 -17.72 5.88 1.66
N LEU A 117 -17.37 4.78 1.04
CA LEU A 117 -17.42 3.45 1.61
C LEU A 117 -15.99 3.00 1.92
N ILE A 118 -15.77 2.57 3.14
CA ILE A 118 -14.53 1.88 3.55
C ILE A 118 -14.89 0.42 3.76
N MET A 119 -14.21 -0.44 3.02
CA MET A 119 -14.41 -1.90 3.06
C MET A 119 -13.19 -2.53 3.70
N ILE A 120 -13.40 -3.29 4.76
CA ILE A 120 -12.35 -4.05 5.45
C ILE A 120 -12.62 -5.52 5.16
N GLY A 121 -11.68 -6.17 4.48
CA GLY A 121 -11.74 -7.60 4.21
C GLY A 121 -11.28 -8.45 5.39
N PRO A 122 -11.50 -9.77 5.33
CA PRO A 122 -10.96 -10.69 6.32
C PRO A 122 -9.43 -10.68 6.30
N PRO A 123 -8.79 -11.04 7.41
CA PRO A 123 -7.34 -11.22 7.44
C PRO A 123 -6.89 -12.26 6.40
N LEU A 124 -5.73 -12.02 5.80
CA LEU A 124 -5.12 -13.04 4.94
C LEU A 124 -4.70 -14.23 5.80
N GLU A 125 -5.31 -15.39 5.55
CA GLU A 125 -4.95 -16.63 6.24
C GLU A 125 -3.63 -17.17 5.69
N ASP A 126 -2.82 -17.81 6.54
CA ASP A 126 -1.51 -18.38 6.20
C ASP A 126 -0.60 -17.40 5.44
N TYR A 127 -0.56 -16.14 5.92
CA TYR A 127 0.24 -15.07 5.34
C TYR A 127 1.21 -14.48 6.39
N PRO A 128 2.51 -14.38 6.07
CA PRO A 128 3.16 -14.85 4.85
C PRO A 128 3.37 -16.37 4.83
N SER A 129 3.36 -16.97 3.63
CA SER A 129 3.57 -18.42 3.43
C SER A 129 5.04 -18.83 3.56
N GLY A 130 5.96 -17.89 3.40
CA GLY A 130 7.40 -18.10 3.29
C GLY A 130 7.93 -18.09 1.85
N ASP A 131 7.05 -18.18 0.85
CA ASP A 131 7.38 -17.94 -0.56
C ASP A 131 7.03 -16.49 -0.92
N LEU A 132 8.06 -15.68 -1.16
CA LEU A 132 7.89 -14.24 -1.44
C LEU A 132 7.09 -13.97 -2.73
N VAL A 133 7.25 -14.79 -3.77
CA VAL A 133 6.52 -14.61 -5.04
C VAL A 133 5.05 -14.95 -4.84
N GLN A 134 4.77 -16.05 -4.15
CA GLN A 134 3.41 -16.46 -3.81
C GLN A 134 2.72 -15.39 -2.94
N ASP A 135 3.40 -14.90 -1.91
CA ASP A 135 2.84 -13.90 -1.00
C ASP A 135 2.52 -12.58 -1.72
N VAL A 136 3.44 -12.12 -2.58
CA VAL A 136 3.23 -10.90 -3.37
C VAL A 136 2.14 -11.11 -4.42
N THR A 137 2.04 -12.29 -5.01
CA THR A 137 0.95 -12.64 -5.93
C THR A 137 -0.41 -12.57 -5.23
N ARG A 138 -0.54 -13.18 -4.05
CA ARG A 138 -1.77 -13.09 -3.23
C ARG A 138 -2.15 -11.65 -2.88
N MET A 139 -1.16 -10.82 -2.53
CA MET A 139 -1.39 -9.39 -2.29
C MET A 139 -1.94 -8.70 -3.55
N ASN A 140 -1.36 -8.97 -4.72
CA ASN A 140 -1.83 -8.43 -5.99
C ASN A 140 -3.26 -8.89 -6.32
N GLU A 141 -3.58 -10.17 -6.15
CA GLU A 141 -4.92 -10.73 -6.40
C GLU A 141 -6.00 -10.06 -5.54
N VAL A 142 -5.70 -9.79 -4.28
CA VAL A 142 -6.61 -9.06 -3.38
C VAL A 142 -6.85 -7.63 -3.88
N ILE A 143 -5.81 -6.93 -4.34
CA ILE A 143 -5.93 -5.60 -4.94
C ILE A 143 -6.72 -5.66 -6.24
N GLU A 144 -6.43 -6.63 -7.12
CA GLU A 144 -7.15 -6.83 -8.37
C GLU A 144 -8.65 -7.06 -8.18
N SER A 145 -9.02 -7.87 -7.19
CA SER A 145 -10.43 -8.11 -6.84
C SER A 145 -11.15 -6.80 -6.54
N ALA A 146 -10.57 -5.94 -5.71
CA ALA A 146 -11.16 -4.65 -5.38
C ALA A 146 -11.20 -3.69 -6.58
N VAL A 147 -10.16 -3.71 -7.43
CA VAL A 147 -10.13 -2.91 -8.66
C VAL A 147 -11.21 -3.36 -9.63
N ARG A 148 -11.47 -4.67 -9.79
CA ARG A 148 -12.54 -5.20 -10.66
C ARG A 148 -13.93 -4.77 -10.21
N GLU A 149 -14.16 -4.59 -8.91
CA GLU A 149 -15.44 -4.08 -8.40
C GLU A 149 -15.69 -2.62 -8.79
N CYS A 150 -14.65 -1.79 -8.87
CA CYS A 150 -14.78 -0.37 -9.19
C CYS A 150 -13.57 0.15 -9.99
N PRO A 151 -13.37 -0.28 -11.24
CA PRO A 151 -12.16 0.01 -12.01
C PRO A 151 -11.97 1.50 -12.31
N THR A 152 -13.05 2.27 -12.39
CA THR A 152 -13.00 3.71 -12.64
C THR A 152 -12.43 4.53 -11.48
N GLN A 153 -12.37 3.97 -10.28
CA GLN A 153 -11.83 4.65 -9.10
C GLN A 153 -10.41 4.21 -8.72
N TYR A 154 -9.82 3.28 -9.47
CA TYR A 154 -8.41 2.94 -9.28
C TYR A 154 -7.49 4.02 -9.87
N PHE A 155 -6.34 4.21 -9.23
CA PHE A 155 -5.39 5.26 -9.63
C PHE A 155 -4.52 4.84 -10.82
N TRP A 156 -5.13 4.68 -12.01
CA TRP A 156 -4.46 4.27 -13.27
C TRP A 156 -3.38 5.23 -13.74
N VAL A 157 -3.35 6.48 -13.26
CA VAL A 157 -2.29 7.45 -13.58
C VAL A 157 -0.92 7.00 -13.04
N HIS A 158 -0.91 6.15 -12.01
CA HIS A 158 0.31 5.52 -11.56
C HIS A 158 0.78 4.48 -12.57
N ARG A 159 2.03 4.63 -13.04
CA ARG A 159 2.64 3.74 -14.04
C ARG A 159 2.99 2.38 -13.39
N ARG A 160 1.98 1.56 -13.12
CA ARG A 160 2.12 0.29 -12.38
C ARG A 160 2.96 -0.74 -13.13
N PHE A 161 2.88 -0.76 -14.46
CA PHE A 161 3.58 -1.70 -15.34
C PHE A 161 4.91 -1.14 -15.88
N LYS A 162 5.59 -0.28 -15.13
CA LYS A 162 6.80 0.39 -15.59
C LYS A 162 7.96 -0.56 -15.86
N SER A 163 8.08 -1.65 -15.12
CA SER A 163 9.11 -2.67 -15.32
C SER A 163 8.45 -4.04 -15.34
N LEU A 164 8.61 -4.74 -16.46
CA LEU A 164 8.11 -6.08 -16.69
C LEU A 164 9.23 -7.11 -16.58
N ALA A 165 8.85 -8.37 -16.35
CA ALA A 165 9.81 -9.47 -16.19
C ALA A 165 10.63 -9.77 -17.45
N ASP A 166 10.09 -9.47 -18.63
CA ASP A 166 10.74 -9.61 -19.94
C ASP A 166 11.67 -8.42 -20.29
N GLY A 167 11.85 -7.47 -19.38
CA GLY A 167 12.67 -6.29 -19.57
C GLY A 167 11.99 -5.17 -20.36
N GLN A 168 10.75 -5.33 -20.77
CA GLN A 168 10.00 -4.26 -21.43
C GLN A 168 9.68 -3.10 -20.46
N GLU A 169 9.69 -1.90 -21.00
CA GLU A 169 9.30 -0.66 -20.31
C GLU A 169 8.15 0.01 -21.09
N PRO A 170 6.88 -0.40 -20.88
CA PRO A 170 5.75 0.03 -21.71
C PRO A 170 5.50 1.53 -21.74
N TYR A 171 6.10 2.29 -20.84
CA TYR A 171 5.91 3.74 -20.76
C TYR A 171 7.13 4.54 -21.23
N ARG A 172 8.13 3.90 -21.84
CA ARG A 172 9.38 4.57 -22.23
C ARG A 172 9.18 5.62 -23.32
N ASP A 173 8.26 5.35 -24.24
CA ASP A 173 7.99 6.18 -25.41
C ASP A 173 6.77 7.10 -25.26
N THR A 174 6.18 7.20 -24.06
CA THR A 174 5.04 8.08 -23.75
C THR A 174 5.51 9.34 -23.01
N GLY A 175 6.54 9.99 -23.57
CA GLY A 175 7.07 11.27 -23.08
C GLY A 175 6.22 12.46 -23.46
#